data_a1da07c0dca238b86c974c504dbd4a48
#
_entry.id   a1da07c0dca238b86c974c504dbd4a48
#
_cell.length_a   1.000
_cell.length_b   1.000
_cell.length_c   1.000
_cell.angle_alpha   90.00
_cell.angle_beta   90.00
_cell.angle_gamma   90.00
#
_symmetry.space_group_name_H-M   'P 1'
#
loop_
_entity.id
_entity.type
_entity.pdbx_description
1 polymer ?
#
loop_
_entity_poly.entity_id
_entity_poly.type
_entity_poly.pdbx_seq_one_letter_code
_entity_poly.pdbx_strand_id
1 'polypeptide(L)'
;MKNFKFLSFYGCLIVYYFFFWRENIGVNLFIFNLLILTLGFMNLLKTYKTYVLFAAGFLSSLAVVLVNSDFSIIINLLVMSIVLGYAGSPAINSAVSGGPAFAAKLFLSFRYLTQPISQVFENFAPRNVLLRKVMKGLKISTLPVILFVIFLAIFQNANPVFEEKTIFLQNLITLLFEKFPTFSIERTIYTFIGFVILNAIFFKHEIGFAQDFLTNTEVRLYPENESKSSDQWFTAVITLISLNLLLLVVNGIDIKYLWFNFEGTTAPEMSKLVHTGTYALIFSTLLSILVLIFFFRGDLNFHEKRKSLILLSFLWIVQNSLLLFSVFIRNQKYIEMYGLTHKRIGVVIFLLITLTILVTTLIKIYKKLNLRFLFTSNSWAIMAIAVILSFVNFDAIIAENNLKRPDCDLNYVKSLSVRVLPVIKKYHPDFKDEEIAYLNQYKKDQEKYTWLSWNLADHRLNQFLIITKP
;
A
#
# COMPACT_ATOMS: atom_id res chain seq x y z
N MET A 1 -3.36 -10.98 31.90
CA MET A 1 -2.97 -10.70 30.49
C MET A 1 -3.55 -11.69 29.49
N LYS A 2 -3.56 -13.04 29.73
CA LYS A 2 -4.16 -14.00 28.78
C LYS A 2 -5.64 -13.73 28.50
N ASN A 3 -6.44 -13.51 29.55
CA ASN A 3 -7.88 -13.26 29.43
C ASN A 3 -8.21 -11.95 28.66
N PHE A 4 -7.39 -10.91 28.82
CA PHE A 4 -7.59 -9.64 28.09
C PHE A 4 -7.40 -9.80 26.58
N LYS A 5 -6.33 -10.51 26.15
CA LYS A 5 -6.09 -10.77 24.70
C LYS A 5 -7.20 -11.57 24.08
N PHE A 6 -7.70 -12.57 24.83
CA PHE A 6 -8.80 -13.41 24.42
C PHE A 6 -10.08 -12.58 24.24
N LEU A 7 -10.44 -11.79 25.24
CA LEU A 7 -11.61 -10.92 25.17
C LEU A 7 -11.50 -9.89 24.02
N SER A 8 -10.31 -9.30 23.84
CA SER A 8 -10.04 -8.37 22.73
C SER A 8 -10.18 -9.03 21.36
N PHE A 9 -9.70 -10.27 21.19
CA PHE A 9 -9.83 -11.01 19.94
C PHE A 9 -11.30 -11.24 19.55
N TYR A 10 -12.10 -11.79 20.45
CA TYR A 10 -13.51 -12.07 20.14
C TYR A 10 -14.34 -10.79 20.06
N GLY A 11 -14.04 -9.78 20.89
CA GLY A 11 -14.65 -8.48 20.78
C GLY A 11 -14.40 -7.83 19.42
N CYS A 12 -13.14 -7.87 18.94
CA CYS A 12 -12.80 -7.37 17.61
C CYS A 12 -13.44 -8.20 16.48
N LEU A 13 -13.61 -9.51 16.66
CA LEU A 13 -14.27 -10.36 15.68
C LEU A 13 -15.77 -10.01 15.54
N ILE A 14 -16.43 -9.76 16.65
CA ILE A 14 -17.80 -9.29 16.67
C ILE A 14 -17.90 -7.92 15.99
N VAL A 15 -17.03 -6.98 16.35
CA VAL A 15 -16.98 -5.64 15.72
C VAL A 15 -16.70 -5.75 14.22
N TYR A 16 -15.75 -6.59 13.81
CA TYR A 16 -15.45 -6.85 12.39
C TYR A 16 -16.71 -7.31 11.64
N TYR A 17 -17.43 -8.31 12.19
CA TYR A 17 -18.63 -8.81 11.58
C TYR A 17 -19.70 -7.72 11.39
N PHE A 18 -20.02 -6.96 12.43
CA PHE A 18 -21.03 -5.92 12.37
C PHE A 18 -20.63 -4.71 11.51
N PHE A 19 -19.35 -4.36 11.48
CA PHE A 19 -18.88 -3.16 10.80
C PHE A 19 -18.74 -3.33 9.29
N PHE A 20 -18.47 -4.54 8.83
CA PHE A 20 -18.14 -4.74 7.42
C PHE A 20 -19.10 -5.67 6.66
N TRP A 21 -19.98 -6.40 7.37
CA TRP A 21 -20.91 -7.28 6.69
C TRP A 21 -21.93 -6.47 5.89
N ARG A 22 -21.87 -6.56 4.54
CA ARG A 22 -22.71 -5.82 3.59
C ARG A 22 -22.59 -4.29 3.69
N GLU A 23 -21.54 -3.79 4.31
CA GLU A 23 -21.21 -2.37 4.36
C GLU A 23 -20.11 -2.03 3.35
N ASN A 24 -20.11 -0.79 2.88
CA ASN A 24 -18.98 -0.27 2.12
C ASN A 24 -17.90 0.27 3.07
N ILE A 25 -16.72 0.57 2.54
CA ILE A 25 -15.60 1.12 3.31
C ILE A 25 -15.85 2.61 3.57
N GLY A 26 -15.78 3.00 4.84
CA GLY A 26 -15.98 4.38 5.29
C GLY A 26 -15.51 4.57 6.72
N VAL A 27 -16.36 5.15 7.55
CA VAL A 27 -16.13 5.36 8.99
C VAL A 27 -15.91 4.05 9.75
N ASN A 28 -16.54 2.96 9.30
CA ASN A 28 -16.32 1.62 9.85
C ASN A 28 -14.84 1.21 9.87
N LEU A 29 -14.12 1.42 8.76
CA LEU A 29 -12.69 1.11 8.67
C LEU A 29 -11.87 1.98 9.62
N PHE A 30 -12.19 3.26 9.73
CA PHE A 30 -11.51 4.19 10.64
C PHE A 30 -11.66 3.76 12.10
N ILE A 31 -12.89 3.50 12.55
CA ILE A 31 -13.16 3.09 13.93
C ILE A 31 -12.52 1.73 14.22
N PHE A 32 -12.61 0.78 13.30
CA PHE A 32 -12.00 -0.54 13.45
C PHE A 32 -10.47 -0.45 13.53
N ASN A 33 -9.84 0.33 12.65
CA ASN A 33 -8.40 0.53 12.69
C ASN A 33 -7.97 1.24 13.98
N LEU A 34 -8.72 2.22 14.47
CA LEU A 34 -8.45 2.88 15.74
C LEU A 34 -8.53 1.89 16.92
N LEU A 35 -9.53 1.01 16.93
CA LEU A 35 -9.64 -0.06 17.91
C LEU A 35 -8.42 -1.00 17.86
N ILE A 36 -8.01 -1.45 16.68
CA ILE A 36 -6.84 -2.31 16.51
C ILE A 36 -5.55 -1.61 16.90
N LEU A 37 -5.38 -0.33 16.52
CA LEU A 37 -4.22 0.47 16.91
C LEU A 37 -4.13 0.62 18.42
N THR A 38 -5.22 0.98 19.11
CA THR A 38 -5.22 1.14 20.57
C THR A 38 -4.91 -0.18 21.28
N LEU A 39 -5.55 -1.28 20.91
CA LEU A 39 -5.30 -2.60 21.49
C LEU A 39 -3.90 -3.12 21.18
N GLY A 40 -3.41 -2.92 19.96
CA GLY A 40 -2.08 -3.34 19.52
C GLY A 40 -0.95 -2.58 20.22
N PHE A 41 -1.13 -1.29 20.47
CA PHE A 41 -0.10 -0.43 21.05
C PHE A 41 -0.14 -0.34 22.59
N MET A 42 -1.19 -0.78 23.25
CA MET A 42 -1.28 -0.81 24.72
C MET A 42 -0.12 -1.54 25.40
N ASN A 43 0.47 -2.53 24.74
CA ASN A 43 1.52 -3.40 25.29
C ASN A 43 2.90 -3.20 24.63
N LEU A 44 3.06 -2.21 23.74
CA LEU A 44 4.32 -1.95 23.06
C LEU A 44 5.21 -0.98 23.85
N LEU A 45 6.50 -1.19 23.75
CA LEU A 45 7.50 -0.24 24.26
C LEU A 45 7.25 1.13 23.63
N LYS A 46 7.16 2.17 24.48
CA LYS A 46 6.94 3.56 24.05
C LYS A 46 8.19 4.13 23.39
N THR A 47 8.42 3.79 22.12
CA THR A 47 9.50 4.33 21.30
C THR A 47 8.94 5.36 20.32
N TYR A 48 9.77 6.27 19.80
CA TYR A 48 9.36 7.23 18.78
C TYR A 48 8.78 6.54 17.53
N LYS A 49 9.33 5.37 17.16
CA LYS A 49 8.82 4.57 16.03
C LYS A 49 7.38 4.13 16.24
N THR A 50 7.03 3.76 17.47
CA THR A 50 5.67 3.37 17.85
C THR A 50 4.69 4.51 17.62
N TYR A 51 5.05 5.72 18.03
CA TYR A 51 4.20 6.90 17.81
C TYR A 51 4.07 7.27 16.33
N VAL A 52 5.17 7.20 15.56
CA VAL A 52 5.14 7.45 14.11
C VAL A 52 4.23 6.45 13.40
N LEU A 53 4.31 5.16 13.74
CA LEU A 53 3.45 4.14 13.17
C LEU A 53 1.98 4.30 13.56
N PHE A 54 1.72 4.63 14.81
CA PHE A 54 0.36 4.94 15.26
C PHE A 54 -0.21 6.13 14.49
N ALA A 55 0.56 7.21 14.37
CA ALA A 55 0.15 8.38 13.60
C ALA A 55 -0.07 8.05 12.12
N ALA A 56 0.80 7.25 11.49
CA ALA A 56 0.63 6.82 10.11
C ALA A 56 -0.64 5.98 9.90
N GLY A 57 -0.91 5.02 10.80
CA GLY A 57 -2.13 4.20 10.79
C GLY A 57 -3.38 5.05 11.01
N PHE A 58 -3.36 5.96 11.95
CA PHE A 58 -4.45 6.91 12.22
C PHE A 58 -4.71 7.81 11.01
N LEU A 59 -3.67 8.49 10.49
CA LEU A 59 -3.80 9.42 9.37
C LEU A 59 -4.26 8.72 8.09
N SER A 60 -3.70 7.55 7.76
CA SER A 60 -4.15 6.80 6.58
C SER A 60 -5.62 6.35 6.70
N SER A 61 -6.07 6.00 7.90
CA SER A 61 -7.48 5.65 8.16
C SER A 61 -8.40 6.87 8.05
N LEU A 62 -7.94 8.03 8.53
CA LEU A 62 -8.65 9.29 8.40
C LEU A 62 -8.79 9.71 6.93
N ALA A 63 -7.73 9.51 6.11
CA ALA A 63 -7.77 9.79 4.69
C ALA A 63 -8.86 8.97 3.97
N VAL A 64 -9.12 7.72 4.38
CA VAL A 64 -10.22 6.92 3.84
C VAL A 64 -11.58 7.57 4.14
N VAL A 65 -11.78 8.11 5.34
CA VAL A 65 -13.05 8.80 5.68
C VAL A 65 -13.22 10.10 4.89
N LEU A 66 -12.14 10.83 4.64
CA LEU A 66 -12.20 12.15 4.00
C LEU A 66 -12.27 12.07 2.46
N VAL A 67 -11.49 11.17 1.86
CA VAL A 67 -11.30 11.09 0.40
C VAL A 67 -11.99 9.87 -0.21
N ASN A 68 -11.93 8.72 0.46
CA ASN A 68 -12.54 7.45 0.07
C ASN A 68 -12.25 7.05 -1.39
N SER A 69 -11.02 7.25 -1.86
CA SER A 69 -10.59 6.76 -3.17
C SER A 69 -9.95 5.37 -3.03
N ASP A 70 -9.92 4.60 -4.13
CA ASP A 70 -9.23 3.30 -4.16
C ASP A 70 -7.78 3.44 -3.72
N PHE A 71 -7.12 4.55 -4.12
CA PHE A 71 -5.77 4.86 -3.70
C PHE A 71 -5.67 5.01 -2.17
N SER A 72 -6.57 5.80 -1.54
CA SER A 72 -6.56 6.00 -0.08
C SER A 72 -6.80 4.70 0.69
N ILE A 73 -7.70 3.85 0.18
CA ILE A 73 -8.01 2.53 0.76
C ILE A 73 -6.79 1.59 0.66
N ILE A 74 -6.17 1.48 -0.52
CA ILE A 74 -4.98 0.66 -0.74
C ILE A 74 -3.83 1.11 0.16
N ILE A 75 -3.56 2.41 0.23
CA ILE A 75 -2.50 2.95 1.10
C ILE A 75 -2.81 2.65 2.57
N ASN A 76 -4.05 2.79 3.01
CA ASN A 76 -4.43 2.43 4.38
C ASN A 76 -4.15 0.95 4.68
N LEU A 77 -4.54 0.04 3.80
CA LEU A 77 -4.30 -1.40 3.97
C LEU A 77 -2.80 -1.72 4.04
N LEU A 78 -1.98 -1.08 3.19
CA LEU A 78 -0.52 -1.24 3.21
C LEU A 78 0.10 -0.69 4.50
N VAL A 79 -0.29 0.52 4.92
CA VAL A 79 0.20 1.14 6.16
C VAL A 79 -0.21 0.30 7.37
N MET A 80 -1.46 -0.14 7.45
CA MET A 80 -1.93 -1.01 8.54
C MET A 80 -1.19 -2.34 8.57
N SER A 81 -0.88 -2.94 7.40
CA SER A 81 -0.05 -4.14 7.33
C SER A 81 1.34 -3.93 7.93
N ILE A 82 1.97 -2.79 7.63
CA ILE A 82 3.27 -2.40 8.21
C ILE A 82 3.16 -2.23 9.73
N VAL A 83 2.15 -1.51 10.19
CA VAL A 83 1.89 -1.24 11.61
C VAL A 83 1.67 -2.55 12.39
N LEU A 84 0.84 -3.44 11.86
CA LEU A 84 0.51 -4.73 12.49
C LEU A 84 1.69 -5.71 12.47
N GLY A 85 2.51 -5.66 11.42
CA GLY A 85 3.77 -6.39 11.38
C GLY A 85 4.71 -5.97 12.50
N TYR A 86 4.88 -4.66 12.67
CA TYR A 86 5.69 -4.08 13.73
C TYR A 86 5.13 -4.38 15.13
N ALA A 87 3.82 -4.25 15.33
CA ALA A 87 3.16 -4.48 16.61
C ALA A 87 3.45 -5.87 17.19
N GLY A 88 3.56 -6.88 16.35
CA GLY A 88 3.87 -8.23 16.80
C GLY A 88 5.36 -8.57 16.83
N SER A 89 6.25 -7.68 16.35
CA SER A 89 7.69 -7.89 16.28
C SER A 89 8.43 -6.54 16.41
N PRO A 90 8.50 -5.96 17.60
CA PRO A 90 9.03 -4.60 17.82
C PRO A 90 10.51 -4.41 17.45
N ALA A 91 11.24 -5.51 17.28
CA ALA A 91 12.62 -5.49 16.81
C ALA A 91 12.78 -5.12 15.32
N ILE A 92 11.68 -5.04 14.56
CA ILE A 92 11.68 -4.62 13.15
C ILE A 92 12.06 -3.13 13.07
N ASN A 93 13.03 -2.80 12.22
CA ASN A 93 13.54 -1.44 12.08
C ASN A 93 13.09 -0.71 10.83
N SER A 94 12.57 -1.42 9.84
CA SER A 94 12.22 -0.92 8.52
C SER A 94 10.71 -1.01 8.28
N ALA A 95 10.10 0.02 7.73
CA ALA A 95 8.70 -0.03 7.31
C ALA A 95 8.47 -1.13 6.26
N VAL A 96 9.41 -1.31 5.31
CA VAL A 96 9.34 -2.40 4.31
C VAL A 96 9.27 -3.78 4.96
N SER A 97 9.95 -3.99 6.08
CA SER A 97 9.93 -5.30 6.77
C SER A 97 8.62 -5.56 7.51
N GLY A 98 7.86 -4.52 7.87
CA GLY A 98 6.58 -4.65 8.57
C GLY A 98 5.52 -5.37 7.74
N GLY A 99 5.34 -4.99 6.47
CA GLY A 99 4.38 -5.64 5.58
C GLY A 99 4.63 -7.14 5.38
N PRO A 100 5.83 -7.57 4.93
CA PRO A 100 6.18 -8.99 4.86
C PRO A 100 6.07 -9.74 6.19
N ALA A 101 6.40 -9.09 7.31
CA ALA A 101 6.23 -9.70 8.63
C ALA A 101 4.74 -9.97 8.94
N PHE A 102 3.86 -9.05 8.59
CA PHE A 102 2.42 -9.25 8.74
C PHE A 102 1.90 -10.35 7.79
N ALA A 103 2.34 -10.34 6.53
CA ALA A 103 2.01 -11.40 5.58
C ALA A 103 2.46 -12.78 6.06
N ALA A 104 3.68 -12.89 6.61
CA ALA A 104 4.16 -14.13 7.23
C ALA A 104 3.29 -14.56 8.43
N LYS A 105 2.84 -13.63 9.27
CA LYS A 105 1.92 -13.93 10.38
C LYS A 105 0.55 -14.38 9.88
N LEU A 106 0.01 -13.76 8.82
CA LEU A 106 -1.22 -14.22 8.18
C LEU A 106 -1.09 -15.68 7.71
N PHE A 107 0.02 -16.01 7.05
CA PHE A 107 0.29 -17.37 6.62
C PHE A 107 0.45 -18.33 7.80
N LEU A 108 1.22 -17.96 8.82
CA LEU A 108 1.41 -18.75 10.03
C LEU A 108 0.12 -18.88 10.87
N SER A 109 -0.80 -17.91 10.77
CA SER A 109 -2.06 -17.98 11.51
C SER A 109 -2.91 -19.18 11.11
N PHE A 110 -2.75 -19.71 9.88
CA PHE A 110 -3.37 -20.98 9.48
C PHE A 110 -2.85 -22.17 10.30
N ARG A 111 -1.57 -22.19 10.66
CA ARG A 111 -0.99 -23.22 11.54
C ARG A 111 -1.54 -23.15 12.97
N TYR A 112 -1.91 -21.95 13.41
CA TYR A 112 -2.33 -21.67 14.78
C TYR A 112 -3.83 -21.37 14.92
N LEU A 113 -4.66 -21.74 13.94
CA LEU A 113 -6.11 -21.50 13.95
C LEU A 113 -6.80 -22.08 15.19
N THR A 114 -6.27 -23.16 15.75
CA THR A 114 -6.82 -23.78 16.94
C THR A 114 -6.46 -23.07 18.25
N GLN A 115 -5.51 -22.14 18.26
CA GLN A 115 -5.10 -21.45 19.49
C GLN A 115 -6.25 -20.65 20.17
N PRO A 116 -6.97 -19.76 19.46
CA PRO A 116 -8.10 -19.06 20.05
C PRO A 116 -9.17 -20.04 20.54
N ILE A 117 -9.47 -21.05 19.72
CA ILE A 117 -10.47 -22.06 20.01
C ILE A 117 -10.06 -22.86 21.24
N SER A 118 -8.78 -23.28 21.37
CA SER A 118 -8.31 -24.05 22.52
C SER A 118 -8.39 -23.27 23.81
N GLN A 119 -8.15 -21.94 23.78
CA GLN A 119 -8.28 -21.09 24.95
C GLN A 119 -9.73 -20.98 25.44
N VAL A 120 -10.72 -20.96 24.54
CA VAL A 120 -12.14 -21.06 24.94
C VAL A 120 -12.37 -22.35 25.72
N PHE A 121 -11.90 -23.46 25.16
CA PHE A 121 -12.10 -24.77 25.79
C PHE A 121 -11.36 -24.89 27.13
N GLU A 122 -10.19 -24.30 27.28
CA GLU A 122 -9.46 -24.29 28.56
C GLU A 122 -10.16 -23.44 29.62
N ASN A 123 -10.70 -22.27 29.24
CA ASN A 123 -11.38 -21.37 30.15
C ASN A 123 -12.77 -21.84 30.58
N PHE A 124 -13.47 -22.61 29.71
CA PHE A 124 -14.82 -23.10 29.94
C PHE A 124 -14.87 -24.61 30.06
N ALA A 125 -13.74 -25.27 30.38
CA ALA A 125 -13.69 -26.75 30.49
C ALA A 125 -14.69 -27.25 31.53
N PRO A 126 -15.71 -28.01 31.12
CA PRO A 126 -16.71 -28.54 32.05
C PRO A 126 -16.08 -29.57 32.97
N ARG A 127 -16.60 -29.68 34.22
CA ARG A 127 -16.19 -30.69 35.18
C ARG A 127 -16.62 -32.11 34.75
N ASN A 128 -17.62 -32.20 33.87
CA ASN A 128 -18.15 -33.47 33.35
C ASN A 128 -17.22 -34.07 32.29
N VAL A 129 -16.84 -35.36 32.48
CA VAL A 129 -15.93 -36.11 31.60
C VAL A 129 -16.52 -36.32 30.21
N LEU A 130 -17.82 -36.54 30.06
CA LEU A 130 -18.48 -36.73 28.77
C LEU A 130 -18.47 -35.45 27.97
N LEU A 131 -18.83 -34.31 28.57
CA LEU A 131 -18.79 -33.01 27.96
C LEU A 131 -17.36 -32.63 27.53
N ARG A 132 -16.35 -32.99 28.30
CA ARG A 132 -14.93 -32.77 27.93
C ARG A 132 -14.53 -33.59 26.71
N LYS A 133 -15.01 -34.83 26.55
CA LYS A 133 -14.76 -35.66 25.35
C LYS A 133 -15.44 -35.05 24.11
N VAL A 134 -16.71 -34.64 24.23
CA VAL A 134 -17.44 -33.96 23.15
C VAL A 134 -16.74 -32.65 22.72
N MET A 135 -16.35 -31.85 23.69
CA MET A 135 -15.61 -30.60 23.40
C MET A 135 -14.25 -30.87 22.73
N LYS A 136 -13.54 -31.93 23.13
CA LYS A 136 -12.30 -32.35 22.46
C LYS A 136 -12.56 -32.78 21.02
N GLY A 137 -13.63 -33.51 20.75
CA GLY A 137 -14.08 -33.88 19.41
C GLY A 137 -14.40 -32.66 18.56
N LEU A 138 -15.19 -31.71 19.08
CA LEU A 138 -15.52 -30.45 18.41
C LEU A 138 -14.25 -29.64 18.07
N LYS A 139 -13.30 -29.54 19.01
CA LYS A 139 -12.02 -28.87 18.78
C LYS A 139 -11.24 -29.48 17.61
N ILE A 140 -11.19 -30.80 17.52
CA ILE A 140 -10.44 -31.51 16.47
C ILE A 140 -11.16 -31.37 15.12
N SER A 141 -12.50 -31.40 15.10
CA SER A 141 -13.29 -31.32 13.85
C SER A 141 -13.52 -29.93 13.34
N THR A 142 -13.35 -28.88 14.15
CA THR A 142 -13.64 -27.48 13.74
C THR A 142 -12.88 -27.07 12.47
N LEU A 143 -11.57 -27.26 12.42
CA LEU A 143 -10.76 -26.87 11.25
C LEU A 143 -11.08 -27.70 10.01
N PRO A 144 -11.15 -29.05 10.07
CA PRO A 144 -11.59 -29.87 8.95
C PRO A 144 -12.96 -29.47 8.40
N VAL A 145 -13.94 -29.23 9.27
CA VAL A 145 -15.30 -28.84 8.85
C VAL A 145 -15.28 -27.47 8.14
N ILE A 146 -14.62 -26.47 8.70
CA ILE A 146 -14.50 -25.13 8.09
C ILE A 146 -13.85 -25.24 6.70
N LEU A 147 -12.72 -25.94 6.60
CA LEU A 147 -12.03 -26.12 5.32
C LEU A 147 -12.92 -26.87 4.31
N PHE A 148 -13.59 -27.95 4.74
CA PHE A 148 -14.50 -28.69 3.88
C PHE A 148 -15.60 -27.78 3.29
N VAL A 149 -16.25 -26.95 4.13
CA VAL A 149 -17.30 -26.03 3.68
C VAL A 149 -16.74 -24.99 2.69
N ILE A 150 -15.55 -24.43 2.99
CA ILE A 150 -14.90 -23.45 2.09
C ILE A 150 -14.58 -24.08 0.73
N PHE A 151 -13.94 -25.27 0.73
CA PHE A 151 -13.59 -25.94 -0.52
C PHE A 151 -14.81 -26.41 -1.29
N LEU A 152 -15.87 -26.88 -0.61
CA LEU A 152 -17.13 -27.22 -1.22
C LEU A 152 -17.71 -26.01 -1.97
N ALA A 153 -17.79 -24.85 -1.32
CA ALA A 153 -18.28 -23.62 -1.92
C ALA A 153 -17.42 -23.19 -3.12
N ILE A 154 -16.10 -23.26 -3.02
CA ILE A 154 -15.18 -22.92 -4.13
C ILE A 154 -15.42 -23.85 -5.32
N PHE A 155 -15.49 -25.16 -5.11
CA PHE A 155 -15.67 -26.13 -6.18
C PHE A 155 -17.05 -26.06 -6.83
N GLN A 156 -18.11 -25.79 -6.06
CA GLN A 156 -19.44 -25.53 -6.61
C GLN A 156 -19.44 -24.31 -7.52
N ASN A 157 -18.86 -23.19 -7.10
CA ASN A 157 -18.77 -21.99 -7.94
C ASN A 157 -17.87 -22.19 -9.17
N ALA A 158 -16.86 -23.06 -9.10
CA ALA A 158 -15.93 -23.30 -10.20
C ALA A 158 -16.45 -24.30 -11.25
N ASN A 159 -17.38 -25.18 -10.89
CA ASN A 159 -17.84 -26.26 -11.76
C ASN A 159 -19.36 -26.51 -11.59
N PRO A 160 -20.18 -26.10 -12.58
CA PRO A 160 -21.63 -26.26 -12.53
C PRO A 160 -22.10 -27.73 -12.41
N VAL A 161 -21.36 -28.67 -13.00
CA VAL A 161 -21.69 -30.10 -12.89
C VAL A 161 -21.43 -30.60 -11.46
N PHE A 162 -20.35 -30.14 -10.85
CA PHE A 162 -20.04 -30.46 -9.44
C PHE A 162 -21.10 -29.85 -8.52
N GLU A 163 -21.55 -28.61 -8.78
CA GLU A 163 -22.62 -27.96 -8.03
C GLU A 163 -23.89 -28.79 -8.08
N GLU A 164 -24.35 -29.17 -9.28
CA GLU A 164 -25.57 -30.00 -9.46
C GLU A 164 -25.50 -31.33 -8.67
N LYS A 165 -24.35 -32.01 -8.73
CA LYS A 165 -24.16 -33.32 -8.05
C LYS A 165 -23.97 -33.19 -6.56
N THR A 166 -23.58 -32.05 -6.04
CA THR A 166 -23.30 -31.84 -4.60
C THR A 166 -24.29 -30.93 -3.90
N ILE A 167 -25.36 -30.48 -4.58
CA ILE A 167 -26.40 -29.62 -4.01
C ILE A 167 -27.08 -30.22 -2.79
N PHE A 168 -27.12 -31.57 -2.71
CA PHE A 168 -27.65 -32.26 -1.56
C PHE A 168 -26.83 -32.03 -0.29
N LEU A 169 -25.50 -31.88 -0.41
CA LEU A 169 -24.62 -31.52 0.73
C LEU A 169 -24.91 -30.12 1.24
N GLN A 170 -25.15 -29.16 0.31
CA GLN A 170 -25.56 -27.82 0.69
C GLN A 170 -26.89 -27.82 1.39
N ASN A 171 -27.87 -28.59 0.87
CA ASN A 171 -29.19 -28.78 1.50
C ASN A 171 -29.08 -29.44 2.88
N LEU A 172 -28.21 -30.45 3.03
CA LEU A 172 -27.94 -31.09 4.33
C LEU A 172 -27.34 -30.09 5.34
N ILE A 173 -26.36 -29.31 4.90
CA ILE A 173 -25.76 -28.25 5.73
C ILE A 173 -26.85 -27.23 6.12
N THR A 174 -27.68 -26.80 5.19
CA THR A 174 -28.78 -25.86 5.44
C THR A 174 -29.77 -26.45 6.44
N LEU A 175 -30.15 -27.72 6.29
CA LEU A 175 -31.07 -28.44 7.18
C LEU A 175 -30.52 -28.56 8.61
N LEU A 176 -29.22 -28.82 8.76
CA LEU A 176 -28.56 -28.85 10.07
C LEU A 176 -28.57 -27.48 10.77
N PHE A 177 -28.56 -26.39 9.97
CA PHE A 177 -28.55 -25.03 10.47
C PHE A 177 -29.86 -24.28 10.31
N GLU A 178 -30.93 -24.95 9.82
CA GLU A 178 -32.26 -24.36 9.62
C GLU A 178 -32.85 -23.76 10.91
N LYS A 179 -32.47 -24.32 12.05
CA LYS A 179 -32.79 -23.76 13.39
C LYS A 179 -32.03 -22.52 13.75
N PHE A 180 -31.02 -22.14 12.91
CA PHE A 180 -30.24 -20.91 13.05
C PHE A 180 -30.48 -20.04 11.82
N PRO A 181 -31.53 -19.22 11.78
CA PRO A 181 -31.98 -18.49 10.58
C PRO A 181 -30.98 -17.47 10.02
N THR A 182 -29.86 -17.26 10.72
CA THR A 182 -28.79 -16.36 10.30
C THR A 182 -27.59 -17.06 9.66
N PHE A 183 -27.61 -18.41 9.53
CA PHE A 183 -26.50 -19.13 8.92
C PHE A 183 -26.50 -18.94 7.40
N SER A 184 -25.40 -18.43 6.85
CA SER A 184 -25.12 -18.45 5.41
C SER A 184 -23.66 -18.80 5.19
N ILE A 185 -23.36 -19.50 4.11
CA ILE A 185 -21.99 -19.86 3.73
C ILE A 185 -21.15 -18.59 3.54
N GLU A 186 -21.70 -17.57 2.89
CA GLU A 186 -21.06 -16.28 2.68
C GLU A 186 -20.64 -15.63 4.01
N ARG A 187 -21.55 -15.59 4.99
CA ARG A 187 -21.28 -15.04 6.33
C ARG A 187 -20.19 -15.84 7.05
N THR A 188 -20.20 -17.15 6.88
CA THR A 188 -19.21 -18.03 7.51
C THR A 188 -17.82 -17.80 6.94
N ILE A 189 -17.69 -17.74 5.61
CA ILE A 189 -16.42 -17.43 4.93
C ILE A 189 -15.94 -16.04 5.34
N TYR A 190 -16.82 -15.08 5.35
CA TYR A 190 -16.50 -13.70 5.72
C TYR A 190 -15.99 -13.60 7.16
N THR A 191 -16.69 -14.22 8.10
CA THR A 191 -16.28 -14.26 9.52
C THR A 191 -14.96 -15.01 9.70
N PHE A 192 -14.73 -16.07 8.91
CA PHE A 192 -13.47 -16.81 8.92
C PHE A 192 -12.29 -15.98 8.43
N ILE A 193 -12.47 -15.15 7.41
CA ILE A 193 -11.45 -14.20 6.96
C ILE A 193 -11.07 -13.26 8.10
N GLY A 194 -12.06 -12.66 8.77
CA GLY A 194 -11.83 -11.81 9.95
C GLY A 194 -11.12 -12.55 11.07
N PHE A 195 -11.49 -13.81 11.32
CA PHE A 195 -10.84 -14.66 12.32
C PHE A 195 -9.35 -14.88 12.01
N VAL A 196 -8.99 -15.16 10.76
CA VAL A 196 -7.59 -15.35 10.33
C VAL A 196 -6.79 -14.07 10.49
N ILE A 197 -7.34 -12.94 10.07
CA ILE A 197 -6.69 -11.61 10.19
C ILE A 197 -6.46 -11.28 11.67
N LEU A 198 -7.47 -11.40 12.50
CA LEU A 198 -7.36 -11.11 13.93
C LEU A 198 -6.45 -12.09 14.67
N ASN A 199 -6.41 -13.36 14.24
CA ASN A 199 -5.45 -14.33 14.77
C ASN A 199 -4.00 -13.87 14.52
N ALA A 200 -3.69 -13.39 13.31
CA ALA A 200 -2.37 -12.85 13.00
C ALA A 200 -2.01 -11.62 13.86
N ILE A 201 -3.01 -10.84 14.30
CA ILE A 201 -2.82 -9.63 15.10
C ILE A 201 -2.62 -9.94 16.59
N PHE A 202 -3.51 -10.75 17.18
CA PHE A 202 -3.57 -10.93 18.62
C PHE A 202 -2.69 -12.06 19.18
N PHE A 203 -2.34 -13.06 18.34
CA PHE A 203 -1.52 -14.17 18.78
C PHE A 203 -0.06 -14.04 18.29
N LYS A 204 0.87 -14.58 19.08
CA LYS A 204 2.28 -14.58 18.72
C LYS A 204 2.56 -15.68 17.70
N HIS A 205 3.16 -15.29 16.59
CA HIS A 205 3.67 -16.20 15.57
C HIS A 205 5.18 -16.00 15.46
N GLU A 206 5.95 -17.05 15.69
CA GLU A 206 7.42 -16.99 15.54
C GLU A 206 7.81 -17.03 14.06
N ILE A 207 8.44 -15.95 13.58
CA ILE A 207 8.91 -15.80 12.20
C ILE A 207 10.41 -16.18 12.17
N GLY A 208 10.74 -17.41 12.58
CA GLY A 208 12.14 -17.82 12.76
C GLY A 208 13.02 -17.70 11.50
N PHE A 209 12.46 -18.03 10.33
CA PHE A 209 13.24 -18.03 9.06
C PHE A 209 13.66 -16.63 8.55
N ALA A 210 13.04 -15.57 9.02
CA ALA A 210 13.31 -14.19 8.58
C ALA A 210 13.77 -13.28 9.72
N GLN A 211 13.92 -13.80 10.93
CA GLN A 211 14.16 -13.00 12.12
C GLN A 211 15.45 -12.18 12.01
N ASP A 212 16.55 -12.78 11.57
CA ASP A 212 17.84 -12.09 11.41
C ASP A 212 17.78 -10.97 10.38
N PHE A 213 17.05 -11.18 9.26
CA PHE A 213 16.85 -10.15 8.25
C PHE A 213 16.00 -8.99 8.78
N LEU A 214 14.95 -9.29 9.55
CA LEU A 214 13.99 -8.30 10.05
C LEU A 214 14.53 -7.49 11.23
N THR A 215 15.37 -8.11 12.09
CA THR A 215 15.78 -7.54 13.39
C THR A 215 17.17 -6.94 13.42
N ASN A 216 18.05 -7.32 12.49
CA ASN A 216 19.41 -6.76 12.47
C ASN A 216 19.38 -5.23 12.25
N THR A 217 20.00 -4.48 13.16
CA THR A 217 19.95 -3.01 13.23
C THR A 217 21.19 -2.33 12.69
N GLU A 218 22.23 -3.10 12.40
CA GLU A 218 23.54 -2.54 12.03
C GLU A 218 23.48 -1.91 10.63
N VAL A 219 23.76 -0.62 10.57
CA VAL A 219 23.70 0.18 9.34
C VAL A 219 25.06 0.74 8.94
N ARG A 220 26.10 0.59 9.77
CA ARG A 220 27.46 1.06 9.46
C ARG A 220 28.23 0.01 8.67
N LEU A 221 29.10 0.48 7.77
CA LEU A 221 30.10 -0.35 7.13
C LEU A 221 31.38 -0.34 7.97
N TYR A 222 32.06 -1.48 7.98
CA TYR A 222 33.38 -1.66 8.56
C TYR A 222 34.33 -2.13 7.46
N PRO A 223 35.62 -1.77 7.53
CA PRO A 223 36.60 -2.29 6.59
C PRO A 223 36.75 -3.80 6.80
N GLU A 224 36.62 -4.59 5.76
CA GLU A 224 36.79 -6.04 5.83
C GLU A 224 38.28 -6.43 5.67
N ASN A 225 39.04 -5.65 4.89
CA ASN A 225 40.47 -5.87 4.67
C ASN A 225 41.23 -4.55 4.50
N GLU A 226 42.45 -4.48 4.98
CA GLU A 226 43.38 -3.35 4.73
C GLU A 226 43.93 -3.34 3.29
N SER A 227 43.40 -4.14 2.38
CA SER A 227 43.88 -4.21 1.01
C SER A 227 43.60 -2.88 0.28
N LYS A 228 44.67 -2.17 -0.01
CA LYS A 228 44.66 -0.99 -0.90
C LYS A 228 44.28 -1.42 -2.30
N SER A 229 42.95 -1.51 -2.61
CA SER A 229 42.51 -1.84 -3.96
C SER A 229 42.58 -0.59 -4.85
N SER A 230 43.81 -0.23 -5.17
CA SER A 230 44.18 0.86 -6.09
C SER A 230 43.40 0.70 -7.42
N ASP A 231 43.34 -0.52 -7.96
CA ASP A 231 42.67 -0.79 -9.23
C ASP A 231 41.16 -0.56 -9.18
N GLN A 232 40.51 -0.92 -8.08
CA GLN A 232 39.08 -0.66 -7.88
C GLN A 232 38.80 0.86 -7.79
N TRP A 233 39.65 1.60 -7.14
CA TRP A 233 39.55 3.04 -7.05
C TRP A 233 39.70 3.69 -8.44
N PHE A 234 40.71 3.31 -9.24
CA PHE A 234 40.89 3.80 -10.61
C PHE A 234 39.69 3.46 -11.47
N THR A 235 39.19 2.21 -11.41
CA THR A 235 38.00 1.81 -12.16
C THR A 235 36.79 2.67 -11.78
N ALA A 236 36.54 2.90 -10.49
CA ALA A 236 35.45 3.74 -10.02
C ALA A 236 35.58 5.19 -10.49
N VAL A 237 36.80 5.77 -10.41
CA VAL A 237 37.04 7.15 -10.86
C VAL A 237 36.81 7.30 -12.37
N ILE A 238 37.40 6.41 -13.18
CA ILE A 238 37.26 6.45 -14.65
C ILE A 238 35.78 6.28 -15.01
N THR A 239 35.09 5.31 -14.42
CA THR A 239 33.66 5.09 -14.67
C THR A 239 32.82 6.32 -14.31
N LEU A 240 33.02 6.87 -13.11
CA LEU A 240 32.24 8.04 -12.68
C LEU A 240 32.57 9.29 -13.52
N ILE A 241 33.83 9.53 -13.92
CA ILE A 241 34.19 10.63 -14.82
C ILE A 241 33.49 10.45 -16.18
N SER A 242 33.64 9.28 -16.80
CA SER A 242 33.05 9.00 -18.12
C SER A 242 31.52 9.17 -18.12
N LEU A 243 30.87 8.64 -17.10
CA LEU A 243 29.43 8.75 -16.94
C LEU A 243 28.97 10.17 -16.60
N ASN A 244 29.71 10.93 -15.79
CA ASN A 244 29.43 12.34 -15.53
C ASN A 244 29.56 13.19 -16.79
N LEU A 245 30.58 12.96 -17.63
CA LEU A 245 30.72 13.65 -18.91
C LEU A 245 29.58 13.32 -19.86
N LEU A 246 29.21 12.05 -19.97
CA LEU A 246 28.07 11.65 -20.80
C LEU A 246 26.77 12.34 -20.34
N LEU A 247 26.49 12.33 -19.03
CA LEU A 247 25.28 12.91 -18.47
C LEU A 247 25.28 14.45 -18.58
N LEU A 248 26.46 15.08 -18.52
CA LEU A 248 26.60 16.51 -18.75
C LEU A 248 26.18 16.90 -20.18
N VAL A 249 26.56 16.09 -21.18
CA VAL A 249 26.12 16.30 -22.57
C VAL A 249 24.60 16.11 -22.69
N VAL A 250 24.04 15.05 -22.10
CA VAL A 250 22.60 14.81 -22.13
C VAL A 250 21.82 15.96 -21.47
N ASN A 251 22.23 16.39 -20.29
CA ASN A 251 21.60 17.51 -19.60
C ASN A 251 21.74 18.83 -20.38
N GLY A 252 22.90 19.05 -20.99
CA GLY A 252 23.12 20.22 -21.85
C GLY A 252 22.18 20.26 -23.06
N ILE A 253 21.97 19.13 -23.72
CA ILE A 253 20.98 18.96 -24.79
C ILE A 253 19.56 19.21 -24.26
N ASP A 254 19.17 18.60 -23.17
CA ASP A 254 17.83 18.78 -22.58
C ASP A 254 17.58 20.23 -22.17
N ILE A 255 18.55 20.90 -21.55
CA ILE A 255 18.43 22.31 -21.18
C ILE A 255 18.24 23.18 -22.43
N LYS A 256 19.06 22.99 -23.46
CA LYS A 256 19.02 23.82 -24.67
C LYS A 256 17.71 23.61 -25.44
N TYR A 257 17.30 22.38 -25.68
CA TYR A 257 16.21 22.07 -26.61
C TYR A 257 14.86 21.85 -25.91
N LEU A 258 14.85 21.40 -24.66
CA LEU A 258 13.62 21.09 -23.98
C LEU A 258 13.15 22.20 -23.03
N TRP A 259 14.08 22.88 -22.35
CA TRP A 259 13.69 23.91 -21.37
C TRP A 259 13.39 25.26 -22.01
N PHE A 260 14.17 25.66 -23.02
CA PHE A 260 14.10 26.99 -23.60
C PHE A 260 13.56 27.04 -25.06
N ASN A 261 13.73 26.00 -25.87
CA ASN A 261 13.40 26.02 -27.30
C ASN A 261 12.36 24.96 -27.66
N PHE A 262 11.28 24.87 -26.89
CA PHE A 262 10.25 23.84 -27.07
C PHE A 262 9.29 24.14 -28.24
N GLU A 263 9.45 25.26 -28.95
CA GLU A 263 8.59 25.67 -30.06
C GLU A 263 8.82 24.82 -31.31
N GLY A 264 7.75 24.23 -31.85
CA GLY A 264 7.78 23.51 -33.14
C GLY A 264 7.67 21.98 -33.08
N THR A 265 7.53 21.35 -31.90
CA THR A 265 7.34 19.91 -31.81
C THR A 265 5.89 19.53 -32.12
N THR A 266 5.66 18.64 -33.08
CA THR A 266 4.32 18.16 -33.43
C THR A 266 3.78 17.22 -32.34
N ALA A 267 2.45 17.09 -32.23
CA ALA A 267 1.81 16.23 -31.26
C ALA A 267 2.29 14.77 -31.31
N PRO A 268 2.50 14.11 -32.48
CA PRO A 268 3.06 12.77 -32.56
C PRO A 268 4.51 12.66 -32.07
N GLU A 269 5.35 13.66 -32.39
CA GLU A 269 6.76 13.70 -31.94
C GLU A 269 6.83 13.84 -30.43
N MET A 270 5.97 14.68 -29.84
CA MET A 270 5.86 14.83 -28.40
C MET A 270 5.44 13.54 -27.72
N SER A 271 4.44 12.86 -28.25
CA SER A 271 3.99 11.56 -27.73
C SER A 271 5.15 10.54 -27.70
N LYS A 272 5.93 10.44 -28.79
CA LYS A 272 7.10 9.58 -28.88
C LYS A 272 8.19 9.98 -27.88
N LEU A 273 8.49 11.28 -27.77
CA LEU A 273 9.51 11.81 -26.87
C LEU A 273 9.16 11.58 -25.40
N VAL A 274 7.87 11.69 -25.05
CA VAL A 274 7.42 11.44 -23.68
C VAL A 274 7.31 9.94 -23.40
N HIS A 275 6.73 9.15 -24.27
CA HIS A 275 6.56 7.70 -24.01
C HIS A 275 7.91 6.96 -24.01
N THR A 276 8.67 7.06 -25.08
CA THR A 276 9.94 6.33 -25.20
C THR A 276 11.04 6.99 -24.38
N GLY A 277 11.16 8.32 -24.45
CA GLY A 277 12.21 9.06 -23.77
C GLY A 277 12.08 9.04 -22.25
N THR A 278 10.88 9.25 -21.71
CA THR A 278 10.65 9.29 -20.26
C THR A 278 10.99 7.96 -19.59
N TYR A 279 10.54 6.85 -20.16
CA TYR A 279 10.84 5.52 -19.57
C TYR A 279 12.34 5.18 -19.63
N ALA A 280 13.02 5.56 -20.75
CA ALA A 280 14.46 5.37 -20.87
C ALA A 280 15.25 6.20 -19.84
N LEU A 281 14.86 7.45 -19.60
CA LEU A 281 15.50 8.32 -18.60
C LEU A 281 15.24 7.85 -17.17
N ILE A 282 14.04 7.38 -16.88
CA ILE A 282 13.70 6.74 -15.61
C ILE A 282 14.59 5.53 -15.37
N PHE A 283 14.69 4.63 -16.36
CA PHE A 283 15.56 3.46 -16.27
C PHE A 283 17.03 3.84 -16.09
N SER A 284 17.52 4.84 -16.83
CA SER A 284 18.87 5.39 -16.69
C SER A 284 19.15 5.90 -15.27
N THR A 285 18.19 6.60 -14.65
CA THR A 285 18.35 7.09 -13.27
C THR A 285 18.38 5.94 -12.26
N LEU A 286 17.55 4.91 -12.42
CA LEU A 286 17.62 3.72 -11.58
C LEU A 286 18.94 2.99 -11.72
N LEU A 287 19.44 2.84 -12.95
CA LEU A 287 20.76 2.26 -13.22
C LEU A 287 21.88 3.12 -12.59
N SER A 288 21.74 4.43 -12.63
CA SER A 288 22.68 5.38 -11.99
C SER A 288 22.80 5.16 -10.48
N ILE A 289 21.68 4.91 -9.80
CA ILE A 289 21.65 4.57 -8.38
C ILE A 289 22.36 3.23 -8.13
N LEU A 290 22.11 2.23 -8.98
CA LEU A 290 22.76 0.92 -8.86
C LEU A 290 24.28 1.01 -9.03
N VAL A 291 24.77 1.83 -9.96
CA VAL A 291 26.23 2.09 -10.14
C VAL A 291 26.85 2.64 -8.84
N LEU A 292 26.23 3.62 -8.21
CA LEU A 292 26.70 4.15 -6.93
C LEU A 292 26.64 3.11 -5.82
N ILE A 293 25.57 2.35 -5.72
CA ILE A 293 25.44 1.26 -4.74
C ILE A 293 26.55 0.22 -4.93
N PHE A 294 26.85 -0.14 -6.18
CA PHE A 294 27.89 -1.12 -6.51
C PHE A 294 29.25 -0.66 -6.06
N PHE A 295 29.69 0.57 -6.39
CA PHE A 295 31.01 1.06 -6.01
C PHE A 295 31.13 1.30 -4.50
N PHE A 296 30.08 1.77 -3.84
CA PHE A 296 30.09 2.10 -2.41
C PHE A 296 29.52 0.99 -1.51
N ARG A 297 29.63 -0.29 -1.91
CA ARG A 297 29.19 -1.43 -1.09
C ARG A 297 30.25 -1.94 -0.11
N GLY A 298 31.56 -1.71 -0.38
CA GLY A 298 32.68 -2.32 0.35
C GLY A 298 33.81 -1.33 0.64
N ASP A 299 35.05 -1.78 0.46
CA ASP A 299 36.30 -1.14 0.90
C ASP A 299 36.59 0.24 0.29
N LEU A 300 36.03 0.56 -0.89
CA LEU A 300 36.15 1.90 -1.48
C LEU A 300 35.64 3.01 -0.55
N ASN A 301 34.73 2.71 0.38
CA ASN A 301 34.31 3.65 1.41
C ASN A 301 35.42 4.04 2.39
N PHE A 302 36.52 3.27 2.47
CA PHE A 302 37.61 3.46 3.39
C PHE A 302 38.93 3.81 2.69
N HIS A 303 38.92 3.91 1.35
CA HIS A 303 40.12 4.25 0.56
C HIS A 303 40.66 5.64 0.90
N GLU A 304 41.96 5.83 0.91
CA GLU A 304 42.63 7.11 1.23
C GLU A 304 42.14 8.27 0.35
N LYS A 305 42.03 8.03 -0.95
CA LYS A 305 41.55 9.02 -1.95
C LYS A 305 40.02 9.07 -2.07
N ARG A 306 39.26 8.67 -1.05
CA ARG A 306 37.80 8.62 -1.05
C ARG A 306 37.16 9.98 -1.37
N LYS A 307 37.77 11.10 -1.00
CA LYS A 307 37.21 12.44 -1.22
C LYS A 307 36.89 12.72 -2.70
N SER A 308 37.75 12.24 -3.62
CA SER A 308 37.49 12.37 -5.06
C SER A 308 36.26 11.57 -5.52
N LEU A 309 36.08 10.35 -5.00
CA LEU A 309 34.89 9.55 -5.29
C LEU A 309 33.59 10.18 -4.76
N ILE A 310 33.64 10.77 -3.56
CA ILE A 310 32.49 11.50 -3.00
C ILE A 310 32.13 12.68 -3.90
N LEU A 311 33.11 13.47 -4.34
CA LEU A 311 32.87 14.61 -5.22
C LEU A 311 32.25 14.17 -6.55
N LEU A 312 32.81 13.13 -7.20
CA LEU A 312 32.28 12.59 -8.44
C LEU A 312 30.86 12.02 -8.27
N SER A 313 30.60 11.37 -7.15
CA SER A 313 29.25 10.85 -6.83
C SER A 313 28.27 11.97 -6.53
N PHE A 314 28.69 13.04 -5.89
CA PHE A 314 27.88 14.23 -5.66
C PHE A 314 27.48 14.88 -6.99
N LEU A 315 28.48 15.12 -7.88
CA LEU A 315 28.21 15.65 -9.22
C LEU A 315 27.26 14.74 -10.01
N TRP A 316 27.45 13.43 -9.91
CA TRP A 316 26.59 12.43 -10.53
C TRP A 316 25.14 12.51 -10.04
N ILE A 317 24.92 12.65 -8.74
CA ILE A 317 23.60 12.79 -8.13
C ILE A 317 22.95 14.12 -8.54
N VAL A 318 23.69 15.22 -8.55
CA VAL A 318 23.18 16.52 -9.00
C VAL A 318 22.72 16.43 -10.46
N GLN A 319 23.53 15.86 -11.35
CA GLN A 319 23.19 15.69 -12.75
C GLN A 319 21.98 14.77 -12.98
N ASN A 320 21.85 13.68 -12.21
CA ASN A 320 20.67 12.83 -12.23
C ASN A 320 19.42 13.56 -11.70
N SER A 321 19.57 14.47 -10.73
CA SER A 321 18.46 15.30 -10.26
C SER A 321 18.01 16.30 -11.34
N LEU A 322 18.95 16.88 -12.12
CA LEU A 322 18.62 17.68 -13.29
C LEU A 322 17.89 16.86 -14.37
N LEU A 323 18.32 15.61 -14.59
CA LEU A 323 17.64 14.68 -15.50
C LEU A 323 16.20 14.37 -15.06
N LEU A 324 15.97 14.14 -13.76
CA LEU A 324 14.62 13.99 -13.21
C LEU A 324 13.77 15.24 -13.44
N PHE A 325 14.36 16.41 -13.29
CA PHE A 325 13.67 17.68 -13.58
C PHE A 325 13.32 17.82 -15.07
N SER A 326 14.20 17.39 -15.98
CA SER A 326 13.88 17.31 -17.43
C SER A 326 12.69 16.37 -17.70
N VAL A 327 12.63 15.22 -17.03
CA VAL A 327 11.48 14.29 -17.12
C VAL A 327 10.20 14.97 -16.60
N PHE A 328 10.29 15.72 -15.50
CA PHE A 328 9.16 16.49 -14.98
C PHE A 328 8.65 17.51 -16.00
N ILE A 329 9.54 18.30 -16.62
CA ILE A 329 9.17 19.26 -17.68
C ILE A 329 8.48 18.56 -18.86
N ARG A 330 9.02 17.43 -19.34
CA ARG A 330 8.39 16.63 -20.40
C ARG A 330 6.98 16.20 -20.02
N ASN A 331 6.79 15.71 -18.78
CA ASN A 331 5.49 15.31 -18.29
C ASN A 331 4.51 16.49 -18.19
N GLN A 332 4.97 17.69 -17.77
CA GLN A 332 4.16 18.90 -17.72
C GLN A 332 3.71 19.35 -19.12
N LYS A 333 4.65 19.39 -20.08
CA LYS A 333 4.32 19.69 -21.48
C LYS A 333 3.30 18.72 -22.07
N TYR A 334 3.43 17.43 -21.72
CA TYR A 334 2.49 16.42 -22.15
C TYR A 334 1.12 16.58 -21.49
N ILE A 335 1.06 17.03 -20.23
CA ILE A 335 -0.19 17.39 -19.54
C ILE A 335 -0.84 18.60 -20.21
N GLU A 336 -0.07 19.62 -20.58
CA GLU A 336 -0.55 20.80 -21.30
C GLU A 336 -1.19 20.41 -22.64
N MET A 337 -0.63 19.45 -23.37
CA MET A 337 -1.14 19.03 -24.69
C MET A 337 -2.31 18.06 -24.62
N TYR A 338 -2.30 17.12 -23.68
CA TYR A 338 -3.23 15.99 -23.65
C TYR A 338 -4.07 15.87 -22.37
N GLY A 339 -3.99 16.86 -21.48
CA GLY A 339 -4.70 16.85 -20.19
C GLY A 339 -3.99 16.01 -19.11
N LEU A 340 -4.55 16.00 -17.92
CA LEU A 340 -4.04 15.27 -16.76
C LEU A 340 -4.65 13.86 -16.67
N THR A 341 -3.85 12.87 -16.28
CA THR A 341 -4.31 11.49 -16.06
C THR A 341 -3.63 10.89 -14.82
N HIS A 342 -4.20 9.81 -14.26
CA HIS A 342 -3.57 9.06 -13.17
C HIS A 342 -2.13 8.62 -13.49
N LYS A 343 -1.86 8.20 -14.74
CA LYS A 343 -0.50 7.81 -15.17
C LYS A 343 0.48 8.97 -15.08
N ARG A 344 0.08 10.19 -15.47
CA ARG A 344 0.92 11.39 -15.42
C ARG A 344 1.19 11.88 -14.02
N ILE A 345 0.19 11.77 -13.13
CA ILE A 345 0.37 11.96 -11.68
C ILE A 345 1.33 10.91 -11.12
N GLY A 346 1.18 9.65 -11.52
CA GLY A 346 2.08 8.56 -11.14
C GLY A 346 3.54 8.82 -11.49
N VAL A 347 3.81 9.45 -12.65
CA VAL A 347 5.17 9.89 -13.02
C VAL A 347 5.71 10.91 -12.01
N VAL A 348 4.94 11.93 -11.64
CA VAL A 348 5.38 12.94 -10.66
C VAL A 348 5.69 12.31 -9.30
N ILE A 349 4.83 11.41 -8.83
CA ILE A 349 5.04 10.67 -7.57
C ILE A 349 6.32 9.83 -7.67
N PHE A 350 6.53 9.14 -8.78
CA PHE A 350 7.73 8.34 -9.01
C PHE A 350 9.00 9.20 -9.00
N LEU A 351 8.99 10.37 -9.64
CA LEU A 351 10.13 11.31 -9.62
C LEU A 351 10.46 11.78 -8.22
N LEU A 352 9.44 12.07 -7.39
CA LEU A 352 9.62 12.47 -5.99
C LEU A 352 10.27 11.34 -5.16
N ILE A 353 9.81 10.11 -5.34
CA ILE A 353 10.39 8.93 -4.67
C ILE A 353 11.84 8.73 -5.13
N THR A 354 12.11 8.82 -6.43
CA THR A 354 13.45 8.64 -7.00
C THR A 354 14.42 9.71 -6.50
N LEU A 355 13.99 10.97 -6.42
CA LEU A 355 14.77 12.05 -5.82
C LEU A 355 15.12 11.76 -4.36
N THR A 356 14.17 11.24 -3.59
CA THR A 356 14.38 10.82 -2.20
C THR A 356 15.44 9.73 -2.11
N ILE A 357 15.43 8.74 -3.03
CA ILE A 357 16.42 7.66 -3.09
C ILE A 357 17.81 8.22 -3.45
N LEU A 358 17.92 9.20 -4.37
CA LEU A 358 19.19 9.85 -4.70
C LEU A 358 19.79 10.56 -3.48
N VAL A 359 18.96 11.32 -2.73
CA VAL A 359 19.40 12.02 -1.52
C VAL A 359 19.86 11.05 -0.44
N THR A 360 19.11 9.99 -0.19
CA THR A 360 19.49 8.97 0.80
C THR A 360 20.74 8.20 0.37
N THR A 361 20.95 7.98 -0.94
CA THR A 361 22.18 7.39 -1.48
C THR A 361 23.39 8.30 -1.23
N LEU A 362 23.24 9.61 -1.40
CA LEU A 362 24.29 10.56 -1.04
C LEU A 362 24.64 10.50 0.45
N ILE A 363 23.63 10.48 1.33
CA ILE A 363 23.81 10.34 2.78
C ILE A 363 24.54 9.02 3.11
N LYS A 364 24.13 7.92 2.45
CA LYS A 364 24.79 6.59 2.61
C LYS A 364 26.28 6.67 2.28
N ILE A 365 26.61 7.27 1.13
CA ILE A 365 28.01 7.41 0.68
C ILE A 365 28.78 8.26 1.69
N TYR A 366 28.26 9.42 2.05
CA TYR A 366 28.93 10.37 2.93
C TYR A 366 29.20 9.77 4.32
N LYS A 367 28.20 9.11 4.92
CA LYS A 367 28.27 8.54 6.29
C LYS A 367 28.80 7.10 6.35
N LYS A 368 29.27 6.50 5.25
CA LYS A 368 29.74 5.10 5.17
C LYS A 368 28.71 4.10 5.69
N LEU A 369 27.46 4.21 5.18
CA LEU A 369 26.38 3.34 5.60
C LEU A 369 26.19 2.18 4.62
N ASN A 370 25.59 1.08 5.09
CA ASN A 370 25.32 -0.11 4.28
C ASN A 370 23.99 -0.01 3.51
N LEU A 371 23.64 -1.04 2.74
CA LEU A 371 22.40 -1.10 1.98
C LEU A 371 21.15 -1.09 2.87
N ARG A 372 21.26 -1.63 4.08
CA ARG A 372 20.13 -1.66 5.03
C ARG A 372 19.68 -0.25 5.40
N PHE A 373 20.59 0.71 5.50
CA PHE A 373 20.24 2.12 5.68
C PHE A 373 19.33 2.61 4.56
N LEU A 374 19.65 2.30 3.29
CA LEU A 374 18.80 2.69 2.15
C LEU A 374 17.40 2.09 2.24
N PHE A 375 17.30 0.77 2.48
CA PHE A 375 16.00 0.11 2.63
C PHE A 375 15.19 0.72 3.79
N THR A 376 15.82 0.92 4.93
CA THR A 376 15.14 1.47 6.11
C THR A 376 14.69 2.91 5.88
N SER A 377 15.60 3.80 5.45
CA SER A 377 15.30 5.23 5.30
C SER A 377 14.28 5.47 4.18
N ASN A 378 14.46 4.82 3.03
CA ASN A 378 13.54 4.98 1.91
C ASN A 378 12.16 4.40 2.22
N SER A 379 12.05 3.28 2.94
CA SER A 379 10.76 2.73 3.30
C SER A 379 9.94 3.66 4.21
N TRP A 380 10.59 4.32 5.17
CA TRP A 380 9.94 5.33 6.01
C TRP A 380 9.51 6.56 5.21
N ALA A 381 10.38 7.05 4.31
CA ALA A 381 10.08 8.19 3.46
C ALA A 381 8.93 7.89 2.48
N ILE A 382 8.94 6.73 1.82
CA ILE A 382 7.88 6.30 0.90
C ILE A 382 6.55 6.14 1.65
N MET A 383 6.57 5.56 2.85
CA MET A 383 5.37 5.45 3.68
C MET A 383 4.82 6.83 4.04
N ALA A 384 5.67 7.79 4.43
CA ALA A 384 5.25 9.15 4.73
C ALA A 384 4.64 9.85 3.50
N ILE A 385 5.29 9.74 2.34
CA ILE A 385 4.79 10.28 1.06
C ILE A 385 3.42 9.65 0.74
N ALA A 386 3.29 8.33 0.85
CA ALA A 386 2.06 7.63 0.56
C ALA A 386 0.90 8.06 1.48
N VAL A 387 1.16 8.23 2.78
CA VAL A 387 0.17 8.74 3.75
C VAL A 387 -0.26 10.16 3.39
N ILE A 388 0.67 11.06 3.04
CA ILE A 388 0.33 12.43 2.62
C ILE A 388 -0.54 12.40 1.35
N LEU A 389 -0.15 11.61 0.35
CA LEU A 389 -0.85 11.52 -0.93
C LEU A 389 -2.23 10.85 -0.79
N SER A 390 -2.48 10.04 0.24
CA SER A 390 -3.79 9.43 0.49
C SER A 390 -4.89 10.46 0.82
N PHE A 391 -4.52 11.68 1.22
CA PHE A 391 -5.45 12.78 1.42
C PHE A 391 -5.81 13.54 0.14
N VAL A 392 -5.19 13.18 -0.99
CA VAL A 392 -5.40 13.87 -2.27
C VAL A 392 -6.49 13.18 -3.07
N ASN A 393 -7.52 13.93 -3.45
CA ASN A 393 -8.54 13.47 -4.40
C ASN A 393 -8.04 13.66 -5.83
N PHE A 394 -7.35 12.67 -6.37
CA PHE A 394 -6.77 12.73 -7.71
C PHE A 394 -7.84 12.85 -8.80
N ASP A 395 -8.99 12.20 -8.67
CA ASP A 395 -10.09 12.27 -9.65
C ASP A 395 -10.61 13.71 -9.79
N ALA A 396 -10.81 14.39 -8.66
CA ALA A 396 -11.26 15.79 -8.68
C ALA A 396 -10.21 16.72 -9.34
N ILE A 397 -8.93 16.53 -9.03
CA ILE A 397 -7.83 17.30 -9.64
C ILE A 397 -7.76 17.05 -11.15
N ILE A 398 -7.87 15.79 -11.58
CA ILE A 398 -7.87 15.41 -13.00
C ILE A 398 -9.07 16.04 -13.70
N ALA A 399 -10.26 15.90 -13.14
CA ALA A 399 -11.48 16.47 -13.71
C ALA A 399 -11.37 18.01 -13.83
N GLU A 400 -10.95 18.69 -12.75
CA GLU A 400 -10.85 20.15 -12.76
C GLU A 400 -9.77 20.66 -13.73
N ASN A 401 -8.63 19.98 -13.84
CA ASN A 401 -7.58 20.34 -14.79
C ASN A 401 -8.07 20.17 -16.24
N ASN A 402 -8.72 19.05 -16.55
CA ASN A 402 -9.12 18.72 -17.91
C ASN A 402 -10.33 19.53 -18.39
N LEU A 403 -11.32 19.77 -17.53
CA LEU A 403 -12.51 20.56 -17.88
C LEU A 403 -12.24 22.06 -18.13
N LYS A 404 -11.08 22.57 -17.69
CA LYS A 404 -10.62 23.94 -18.05
C LYS A 404 -10.13 24.05 -19.50
N ARG A 405 -9.91 22.94 -20.16
CA ARG A 405 -9.34 22.89 -21.50
C ARG A 405 -10.42 22.88 -22.56
N PRO A 406 -10.27 23.61 -23.67
CA PRO A 406 -11.24 23.62 -24.76
C PRO A 406 -11.36 22.27 -25.49
N ASP A 407 -10.29 21.47 -25.49
CA ASP A 407 -10.17 20.15 -26.12
C ASP A 407 -10.32 19.00 -25.11
N CYS A 408 -11.14 19.18 -24.07
CA CYS A 408 -11.34 18.20 -23.01
C CYS A 408 -11.93 16.88 -23.54
N ASP A 409 -11.27 15.74 -23.25
CA ASP A 409 -11.89 14.43 -23.41
C ASP A 409 -12.90 14.19 -22.28
N LEU A 410 -14.14 14.58 -22.54
CA LEU A 410 -15.24 14.43 -21.59
C LEU A 410 -15.53 12.95 -21.29
N ASN A 411 -15.30 12.03 -22.24
CA ASN A 411 -15.50 10.59 -21.99
C ASN A 411 -14.51 10.06 -20.95
N TYR A 412 -13.26 10.51 -21.00
CA TYR A 412 -12.29 10.17 -19.96
C TYR A 412 -12.72 10.73 -18.59
N VAL A 413 -13.18 11.98 -18.52
CA VAL A 413 -13.65 12.57 -17.26
C VAL A 413 -14.86 11.81 -16.70
N LYS A 414 -15.83 11.40 -17.56
CA LYS A 414 -16.98 10.57 -17.18
C LYS A 414 -16.57 9.18 -16.65
N SER A 415 -15.44 8.65 -17.09
CA SER A 415 -14.92 7.34 -16.65
C SER A 415 -14.26 7.37 -15.27
N LEU A 416 -14.02 8.55 -14.70
CA LEU A 416 -13.56 8.73 -13.34
C LEU A 416 -14.66 8.36 -12.33
N SER A 417 -14.40 8.53 -11.05
CA SER A 417 -15.39 8.30 -10.01
C SER A 417 -16.66 9.16 -10.22
N VAL A 418 -17.84 8.63 -9.88
CA VAL A 418 -19.11 9.40 -9.86
C VAL A 418 -19.01 10.69 -9.03
N ARG A 419 -18.08 10.74 -8.10
CA ARG A 419 -17.80 11.90 -7.21
C ARG A 419 -17.25 13.12 -7.94
N VAL A 420 -16.91 13.02 -9.25
CA VAL A 420 -16.53 14.17 -10.08
C VAL A 420 -17.72 14.93 -10.65
N LEU A 421 -18.95 14.42 -10.52
CA LEU A 421 -20.17 15.06 -11.04
C LEU A 421 -20.30 16.55 -10.63
N PRO A 422 -20.07 16.95 -9.38
CA PRO A 422 -20.10 18.37 -9.01
C PRO A 422 -19.10 19.23 -9.79
N VAL A 423 -17.94 18.67 -10.12
CA VAL A 423 -16.90 19.35 -10.90
C VAL A 423 -17.34 19.46 -12.36
N ILE A 424 -17.93 18.40 -12.94
CA ILE A 424 -18.47 18.42 -14.30
C ILE A 424 -19.55 19.51 -14.43
N LYS A 425 -20.52 19.54 -13.52
CA LYS A 425 -21.61 20.52 -13.53
C LYS A 425 -21.13 21.97 -13.35
N LYS A 426 -20.03 22.19 -12.66
CA LYS A 426 -19.41 23.50 -12.51
C LYS A 426 -18.97 24.08 -13.87
N TYR A 427 -18.46 23.24 -14.77
CA TYR A 427 -17.94 23.66 -16.08
C TYR A 427 -18.94 23.42 -17.22
N HIS A 428 -19.85 22.47 -17.07
CA HIS A 428 -20.92 22.12 -18.02
C HIS A 428 -22.25 22.03 -17.26
N PRO A 429 -22.94 23.17 -17.00
CA PRO A 429 -24.21 23.20 -16.26
C PRO A 429 -25.32 22.35 -16.88
N ASP A 430 -25.36 22.29 -18.22
CA ASP A 430 -26.38 21.53 -18.99
C ASP A 430 -26.13 20.02 -19.05
N PHE A 431 -25.02 19.56 -18.44
CA PHE A 431 -24.68 18.14 -18.44
C PHE A 431 -25.75 17.29 -17.75
N LYS A 432 -26.21 16.24 -18.41
CA LYS A 432 -27.24 15.35 -17.86
C LYS A 432 -26.62 14.29 -16.94
N ASP A 433 -27.16 14.15 -15.74
CA ASP A 433 -26.70 13.19 -14.74
C ASP A 433 -26.71 11.74 -15.25
N GLU A 434 -27.68 11.42 -16.11
CA GLU A 434 -27.87 10.09 -16.71
C GLU A 434 -26.72 9.65 -17.61
N GLU A 435 -25.88 10.61 -18.07
CA GLU A 435 -24.71 10.31 -18.88
C GLU A 435 -23.56 9.65 -18.07
N ILE A 436 -23.63 9.67 -16.74
CA ILE A 436 -22.71 8.94 -15.88
C ILE A 436 -23.25 7.54 -15.65
N ALA A 437 -22.68 6.57 -16.36
CA ALA A 437 -23.17 5.18 -16.41
C ALA A 437 -23.38 4.52 -15.03
N TYR A 438 -22.57 4.89 -14.05
CA TYR A 438 -22.58 4.29 -12.72
C TYR A 438 -23.40 5.05 -11.68
N LEU A 439 -23.98 6.21 -12.01
CA LEU A 439 -24.68 7.03 -11.03
C LEU A 439 -25.94 6.34 -10.45
N ASN A 440 -26.70 5.66 -11.30
CA ASN A 440 -27.90 4.94 -10.87
C ASN A 440 -27.57 3.75 -9.98
N GLN A 441 -26.48 3.04 -10.29
CA GLN A 441 -26.00 1.95 -9.44
C GLN A 441 -25.50 2.49 -8.10
N TYR A 442 -24.73 3.59 -8.12
CA TYR A 442 -24.27 4.27 -6.91
C TYR A 442 -25.46 4.66 -5.99
N LYS A 443 -26.52 5.29 -6.54
CA LYS A 443 -27.70 5.67 -5.75
C LYS A 443 -28.36 4.45 -5.10
N LYS A 444 -28.58 3.35 -5.85
CA LYS A 444 -29.14 2.10 -5.32
C LYS A 444 -28.27 1.48 -4.23
N ASP A 445 -26.95 1.56 -4.36
CA ASP A 445 -26.04 0.99 -3.39
C ASP A 445 -26.01 1.84 -2.11
N GLN A 446 -26.08 3.18 -2.23
CA GLN A 446 -26.16 4.06 -1.05
C GLN A 446 -27.40 3.78 -0.17
N GLU A 447 -28.52 3.36 -0.74
CA GLU A 447 -29.72 3.00 0.01
C GLU A 447 -29.56 1.73 0.87
N LYS A 448 -28.60 0.87 0.52
CA LYS A 448 -28.35 -0.40 1.24
C LYS A 448 -27.43 -0.23 2.45
N TYR A 449 -26.62 0.83 2.47
CA TYR A 449 -25.58 1.01 3.47
C TYR A 449 -26.09 1.79 4.68
N THR A 450 -25.52 1.46 5.86
CA THR A 450 -25.81 2.20 7.08
C THR A 450 -24.82 3.37 7.27
N TRP A 451 -24.94 4.08 8.40
CA TRP A 451 -23.99 5.13 8.78
C TRP A 451 -22.53 4.63 8.89
N LEU A 452 -22.30 3.32 9.02
CA LEU A 452 -20.99 2.69 9.07
C LEU A 452 -20.19 2.87 7.77
N SER A 453 -20.88 2.94 6.64
CA SER A 453 -20.28 3.20 5.32
C SER A 453 -20.08 4.70 5.04
N TRP A 454 -20.43 5.58 5.98
CA TRP A 454 -20.32 7.02 5.78
C TRP A 454 -18.89 7.45 5.48
N ASN A 455 -18.73 8.34 4.49
CA ASN A 455 -17.50 9.05 4.18
C ASN A 455 -17.83 10.44 3.65
N LEU A 456 -16.89 11.38 3.79
CA LEU A 456 -17.12 12.79 3.44
C LEU A 456 -17.32 12.99 1.93
N ALA A 457 -16.66 12.18 1.10
CA ALA A 457 -16.74 12.31 -0.36
C ALA A 457 -18.14 11.96 -0.87
N ASP A 458 -18.73 10.86 -0.40
CA ASP A 458 -20.11 10.47 -0.73
C ASP A 458 -21.12 11.43 -0.11
N HIS A 459 -20.88 11.90 1.12
CA HIS A 459 -21.73 12.88 1.76
C HIS A 459 -21.83 14.18 0.94
N ARG A 460 -20.71 14.70 0.44
CA ARG A 460 -20.67 15.89 -0.43
C ARG A 460 -21.41 15.64 -1.75
N LEU A 461 -21.24 14.49 -2.38
CA LEU A 461 -21.96 14.14 -3.61
C LEU A 461 -23.47 14.07 -3.37
N ASN A 462 -23.89 13.41 -2.28
CA ASN A 462 -25.30 13.27 -1.94
C ASN A 462 -25.95 14.64 -1.64
N GLN A 463 -25.27 15.53 -0.91
CA GLN A 463 -25.74 16.91 -0.70
C GLN A 463 -25.90 17.64 -2.04
N PHE A 464 -24.93 17.53 -2.95
CA PHE A 464 -25.02 18.13 -4.28
C PHE A 464 -26.22 17.61 -5.07
N LEU A 465 -26.46 16.30 -5.07
CA LEU A 465 -27.59 15.68 -5.76
C LEU A 465 -28.96 16.08 -5.19
N ILE A 466 -29.06 16.41 -3.90
CA ILE A 466 -30.28 16.90 -3.26
C ILE A 466 -30.54 18.33 -3.71
N ILE A 467 -29.52 19.19 -3.71
CA ILE A 467 -29.66 20.62 -4.07
C ILE A 467 -30.01 20.80 -5.57
N THR A 468 -29.49 19.91 -6.42
CA THR A 468 -29.66 19.99 -7.87
C THR A 468 -30.87 19.22 -8.41
N LYS A 469 -31.68 18.59 -7.53
CA LYS A 469 -32.99 18.04 -7.98
C LYS A 469 -33.88 19.19 -8.43
N PRO A 470 -34.44 19.12 -9.67
CA PRO A 470 -35.36 20.13 -10.18
C PRO A 470 -36.64 20.23 -9.35
#